data_23966f891c9686eaf474f0168e6d33be
#
_entry.id   23966f891c9686eaf474f0168e6d33be
#
_cell.length_a   1.000
_cell.length_b   1.000
_cell.length_c   1.000
_cell.angle_alpha   90.00
_cell.angle_beta   90.00
_cell.angle_gamma   90.00
#
_symmetry.space_group_name_H-M   'P 1'
#
loop_
_entity.id
_entity.type
_entity.pdbx_description
1 polymer ?
#
loop_
_entity_poly.entity_id
_entity_poly.type
_entity_poly.pdbx_seq_one_letter_code
_entity_poly.pdbx_strand_id
1 'polypeptide(L)'
;LATTLDKECYLVYGGTATVEREEIRELVENSKKDSVIFASYGTFSTGINIKRLHNIVLASPYKSQIRVLQSIGRGLRVAKDKEMLKIFDISDNLVYNNKENYTLLHLKERVRLYNEQDFQYEIVPIKLKR
;
A
#
# COMPACT_ATOMS: atom_id res chain seq x y z
N LEU A 1 1.65 -18.48 1.32
CA LEU A 1 2.42 -17.24 1.65
C LEU A 1 2.62 -17.08 3.16
N ALA A 2 1.59 -17.32 3.99
CA ALA A 2 1.70 -17.19 5.45
C ALA A 2 2.73 -18.16 6.08
N THR A 3 2.93 -19.33 5.49
CA THR A 3 3.90 -20.34 5.96
C THR A 3 5.36 -20.01 5.64
N THR A 4 5.60 -19.06 4.75
CA THR A 4 6.95 -18.67 4.32
C THR A 4 7.44 -17.41 5.05
N LEU A 5 6.53 -16.68 5.68
CA LEU A 5 6.83 -15.47 6.47
C LEU A 5 6.73 -15.83 7.94
N ASP A 6 7.82 -15.66 8.68
CA ASP A 6 7.80 -15.76 10.16
C ASP A 6 7.13 -14.52 10.77
N LYS A 7 5.90 -14.21 10.31
CA LYS A 7 5.11 -13.03 10.65
C LYS A 7 3.65 -13.39 10.84
N GLU A 8 2.96 -12.65 11.68
CA GLU A 8 1.51 -12.75 11.81
C GLU A 8 0.83 -12.18 10.57
N CYS A 9 -0.04 -12.96 9.92
CA CYS A 9 -0.69 -12.58 8.68
C CYS A 9 -2.20 -12.47 8.85
N TYR A 10 -2.76 -11.37 8.40
CA TYR A 10 -4.20 -11.07 8.46
C TYR A 10 -4.74 -10.76 7.06
N LEU A 11 -5.97 -11.16 6.79
CA LEU A 11 -6.67 -10.86 5.54
C LEU A 11 -7.91 -10.02 5.81
N VAL A 12 -8.00 -8.85 5.17
CA VAL A 12 -9.14 -7.93 5.32
C VAL A 12 -9.68 -7.52 3.95
N TYR A 13 -10.94 -7.80 3.69
CA TYR A 13 -11.58 -7.51 2.40
C TYR A 13 -13.01 -6.98 2.62
N GLY A 14 -13.74 -6.71 1.55
CA GLY A 14 -15.08 -6.13 1.62
C GLY A 14 -16.10 -6.94 2.43
N GLY A 15 -15.94 -8.28 2.47
CA GLY A 15 -16.79 -9.17 3.27
C GLY A 15 -16.42 -9.28 4.75
N THR A 16 -15.26 -8.75 5.17
CA THR A 16 -14.86 -8.76 6.58
C THR A 16 -15.73 -7.83 7.40
N ALA A 17 -16.36 -8.33 8.45
CA ALA A 17 -17.23 -7.54 9.33
C ALA A 17 -16.47 -6.38 10.01
N THR A 18 -17.17 -5.29 10.30
CA THR A 18 -16.56 -4.10 10.93
C THR A 18 -15.91 -4.43 12.28
N VAL A 19 -16.54 -5.29 13.07
CA VAL A 19 -16.02 -5.73 14.38
C VAL A 19 -14.71 -6.49 14.20
N GLU A 20 -14.67 -7.42 13.26
CA GLU A 20 -13.46 -8.20 12.95
C GLU A 20 -12.30 -7.33 12.46
N ARG A 21 -12.59 -6.29 11.65
CA ARG A 21 -11.57 -5.33 11.22
C ARG A 21 -10.96 -4.57 12.38
N GLU A 22 -11.79 -4.20 13.35
CA GLU A 22 -11.35 -3.49 14.56
C GLU A 22 -10.51 -4.41 15.46
N GLU A 23 -10.90 -5.66 15.61
CA GLU A 23 -10.13 -6.67 16.35
C GLU A 23 -8.75 -6.88 15.71
N ILE A 24 -8.67 -7.00 14.38
CA ILE A 24 -7.39 -7.11 13.67
C ILE A 24 -6.54 -5.86 13.88
N ARG A 25 -7.14 -4.68 13.82
CA ARG A 25 -6.42 -3.42 14.09
C ARG A 25 -5.82 -3.41 15.49
N GLU A 26 -6.59 -3.79 16.51
CA GLU A 26 -6.13 -3.84 17.90
C GLU A 26 -5.03 -4.89 18.10
N LEU A 27 -5.17 -6.07 17.50
CA LEU A 27 -4.15 -7.11 17.54
C LEU A 27 -2.83 -6.61 16.97
N VAL A 28 -2.86 -5.99 15.80
CA VAL A 28 -1.65 -5.45 15.13
C VAL A 28 -1.03 -4.31 15.92
N GLU A 29 -1.82 -3.40 16.48
CA GLU A 29 -1.30 -2.27 17.25
C GLU A 29 -0.66 -2.71 18.59
N ASN A 30 -1.18 -3.76 19.21
CA ASN A 30 -0.70 -4.27 20.49
C ASN A 30 0.34 -5.40 20.36
N SER A 31 0.50 -5.99 19.18
CA SER A 31 1.48 -7.06 18.96
C SER A 31 2.90 -6.54 19.10
N LYS A 32 3.77 -7.36 19.72
CA LYS A 32 5.21 -7.14 19.73
C LYS A 32 5.91 -7.75 18.51
N LYS A 33 5.19 -8.53 17.71
CA LYS A 33 5.69 -9.19 16.50
C LYS A 33 5.37 -8.35 15.26
N ASP A 34 6.17 -8.55 14.23
CA ASP A 34 5.87 -8.03 12.91
C ASP A 34 4.62 -8.68 12.33
N SER A 35 3.74 -7.88 11.77
CA SER A 35 2.50 -8.33 11.17
C SER A 35 2.41 -7.90 9.70
N VAL A 36 1.72 -8.70 8.89
CA VAL A 36 1.40 -8.39 7.51
C VAL A 36 -0.12 -8.43 7.33
N ILE A 37 -0.67 -7.35 6.82
CA ILE A 37 -2.10 -7.26 6.50
C ILE A 37 -2.26 -7.28 4.99
N PHE A 38 -3.00 -8.25 4.48
CA PHE A 38 -3.46 -8.29 3.09
C PHE A 38 -4.83 -7.64 3.03
N ALA A 39 -4.95 -6.54 2.31
CA ALA A 39 -6.20 -5.80 2.23
C ALA A 39 -6.59 -5.47 0.79
N SER A 40 -7.89 -5.48 0.49
CA SER A 40 -8.38 -4.91 -0.76
C SER A 40 -8.32 -3.38 -0.71
N TYR A 41 -8.11 -2.73 -1.85
CA TYR A 41 -8.02 -1.26 -1.92
C TYR A 41 -9.26 -0.55 -1.35
N GLY A 42 -10.46 -1.06 -1.65
CA GLY A 42 -11.70 -0.50 -1.12
C GLY A 42 -11.77 -0.54 0.39
N THR A 43 -11.34 -1.64 0.98
CA THR A 43 -11.35 -1.82 2.43
C THR A 43 -10.31 -0.94 3.13
N PHE A 44 -9.11 -0.84 2.54
CA PHE A 44 -8.05 -0.02 3.09
C PHE A 44 -8.38 1.49 3.04
N SER A 45 -9.04 1.94 1.95
CA SER A 45 -9.41 3.35 1.79
C SER A 45 -10.54 3.82 2.72
N THR A 46 -11.36 2.91 3.24
CA THR A 46 -12.58 3.24 3.98
C THR A 46 -12.48 3.07 5.49
N GLY A 47 -11.37 2.56 6.04
CA GLY A 47 -11.41 2.44 7.47
C GLY A 47 -10.39 1.62 8.22
N ILE A 48 -9.23 1.33 7.66
CA ILE A 48 -8.16 0.76 8.48
C ILE A 48 -7.22 1.88 8.92
N ASN A 49 -7.46 2.44 10.09
CA ASN A 49 -6.58 3.45 10.67
C ASN A 49 -5.55 2.77 11.58
N ILE A 50 -4.47 2.27 11.01
CA ILE A 50 -3.38 1.63 11.75
C ILE A 50 -2.27 2.65 11.98
N LYS A 51 -2.01 2.98 13.23
CA LYS A 51 -0.99 3.98 13.61
C LYS A 51 0.44 3.47 13.41
N ARG A 52 0.66 2.16 13.59
CA ARG A 52 1.97 1.50 13.47
C ARG A 52 2.28 0.96 12.07
N LEU A 53 1.78 1.59 11.04
CA LEU A 53 2.03 1.19 9.66
C LEU A 53 3.40 1.73 9.21
N HIS A 54 4.36 0.84 8.93
CA HIS A 54 5.72 1.19 8.52
C HIS A 54 5.93 1.06 7.02
N ASN A 55 5.31 0.04 6.41
CA ASN A 55 5.48 -0.25 5.00
C ASN A 55 4.13 -0.51 4.34
N ILE A 56 3.94 -0.01 3.13
CA ILE A 56 2.80 -0.32 2.28
C ILE A 56 3.32 -0.86 0.96
N VAL A 57 2.78 -1.98 0.51
CA VAL A 57 3.07 -2.54 -0.81
C VAL A 57 1.81 -2.45 -1.67
N LEU A 58 1.86 -1.65 -2.71
CA LEU A 58 0.81 -1.55 -3.71
C LEU A 58 1.06 -2.61 -4.79
N ALA A 59 0.51 -3.80 -4.58
CA ALA A 59 0.81 -4.99 -5.38
C ALA A 59 0.00 -5.10 -6.68
N SER A 60 -0.98 -4.24 -6.90
CA SER A 60 -1.83 -4.27 -8.10
C SER A 60 -2.02 -2.88 -8.69
N PRO A 61 -1.88 -2.70 -10.01
CA PRO A 61 -1.94 -1.41 -10.69
C PRO A 61 -3.37 -0.92 -10.90
N TYR A 62 -4.11 -0.63 -9.85
CA TYR A 62 -5.51 -0.20 -9.93
C TYR A 62 -5.68 1.32 -9.84
N LYS A 63 -6.61 1.91 -10.60
CA LYS A 63 -6.89 3.37 -10.58
C LYS A 63 -7.20 3.92 -9.18
N SER A 64 -7.82 3.12 -8.31
CA SER A 64 -8.16 3.54 -6.95
C SER A 64 -6.96 3.66 -6.00
N GLN A 65 -5.75 3.29 -6.43
CA GLN A 65 -4.52 3.54 -5.67
C GLN A 65 -4.36 5.02 -5.33
N ILE A 66 -4.84 5.91 -6.20
CA ILE A 66 -4.85 7.36 -5.97
C ILE A 66 -5.62 7.70 -4.69
N ARG A 67 -6.78 7.11 -4.47
CA ARG A 67 -7.59 7.34 -3.26
C ARG A 67 -6.89 6.79 -2.01
N VAL A 68 -6.25 5.63 -2.12
CA VAL A 68 -5.45 5.04 -1.03
C VAL A 68 -4.32 5.98 -0.65
N LEU A 69 -3.56 6.47 -1.62
CA LEU A 69 -2.44 7.38 -1.39
C LEU A 69 -2.90 8.72 -0.78
N GLN A 70 -4.02 9.27 -1.23
CA GLN A 70 -4.61 10.47 -0.64
C GLN A 70 -5.04 10.25 0.81
N SER A 71 -5.62 9.08 1.12
CA SER A 71 -6.01 8.71 2.48
C SER A 71 -4.79 8.54 3.39
N ILE A 72 -3.74 7.90 2.89
CA ILE A 72 -2.47 7.73 3.58
C ILE A 72 -1.81 9.10 3.83
N GLY A 73 -1.74 9.95 2.82
CA GLY A 73 -1.16 11.29 2.92
C GLY A 73 -1.84 12.16 3.98
N ARG A 74 -3.15 12.02 4.17
CA ARG A 74 -3.88 12.69 5.26
C ARG A 74 -3.50 12.13 6.63
N GLY A 75 -3.36 10.82 6.78
CA GLY A 75 -2.96 10.16 8.02
C GLY A 75 -1.51 10.45 8.43
N LEU A 76 -0.62 10.63 7.45
CA LEU A 76 0.79 10.94 7.69
C LEU A 76 1.01 12.38 8.20
N ARG A 77 0.17 13.32 7.80
CA ARG A 77 0.26 14.73 8.26
C ARG A 77 -0.03 14.92 9.74
N VAL A 78 -0.72 14.00 10.38
CA VAL A 78 -1.21 14.13 11.78
C VAL A 78 -0.21 13.61 12.81
N ALA A 79 0.82 12.85 12.41
CA ALA A 79 1.73 12.22 13.36
C ALA A 79 3.13 12.85 13.33
N LYS A 80 3.37 13.81 14.22
CA LYS A 80 4.67 14.51 14.36
C LYS A 80 5.84 13.62 14.83
N ASP A 81 5.57 12.41 15.34
CA ASP A 81 6.57 11.53 15.98
C ASP A 81 6.71 10.15 15.30
N LYS A 82 6.38 10.03 14.01
CA LYS A 82 6.45 8.73 13.33
C LYS A 82 7.70 8.57 12.51
N GLU A 83 8.26 7.36 12.63
CA GLU A 83 9.16 6.80 11.62
C GLU A 83 8.55 6.94 10.22
N MET A 84 9.40 7.17 9.24
CA MET A 84 9.00 7.41 7.87
C MET A 84 8.27 6.19 7.30
N LEU A 85 7.01 6.35 6.88
CA LEU A 85 6.27 5.32 6.16
C LEU A 85 6.89 5.13 4.77
N LYS A 86 7.24 3.89 4.41
CA LYS A 86 7.71 3.53 3.08
C LYS A 86 6.57 2.94 2.24
N ILE A 87 6.42 3.43 1.02
CA ILE A 87 5.46 2.91 0.05
C ILE A 87 6.23 2.27 -1.11
N PHE A 88 5.96 0.99 -1.35
CA PHE A 88 6.48 0.24 -2.49
C PHE A 88 5.38 0.16 -3.54
N ASP A 89 5.51 0.94 -4.59
CA ASP A 89 4.58 0.99 -5.70
C ASP A 89 5.08 0.11 -6.84
N ILE A 90 4.44 -1.03 -7.05
CA ILE A 90 4.83 -2.01 -8.06
C ILE A 90 4.08 -1.74 -9.36
N SER A 91 4.81 -1.59 -10.45
CA SER A 91 4.25 -1.38 -11.79
C SER A 91 5.03 -2.16 -12.84
N ASP A 92 4.30 -2.78 -13.76
CA ASP A 92 4.91 -3.47 -14.90
C ASP A 92 5.22 -2.50 -16.04
N ASN A 93 6.40 -2.65 -16.63
CA ASN A 93 6.75 -1.98 -17.85
C ASN A 93 6.74 -2.99 -19.02
N LEU A 94 5.56 -3.15 -19.62
CA LEU A 94 5.32 -4.03 -20.74
C LEU A 94 5.08 -3.21 -22.01
N VAL A 95 6.11 -2.51 -22.47
CA VAL A 95 6.04 -1.74 -23.73
C VAL A 95 6.10 -2.71 -24.92
N TYR A 96 5.11 -2.64 -25.80
CA TYR A 96 5.05 -3.42 -27.03
C TYR A 96 4.69 -2.50 -28.22
N ASN A 97 5.46 -2.57 -29.31
CA ASN A 97 5.28 -1.73 -30.50
C ASN A 97 5.13 -0.23 -30.18
N ASN A 98 5.98 0.30 -29.33
CA ASN A 98 5.97 1.69 -28.85
C ASN A 98 4.66 2.09 -28.13
N LYS A 99 3.81 1.14 -27.75
CA LYS A 99 2.62 1.39 -26.93
C LYS A 99 2.93 1.01 -25.49
N GLU A 100 2.68 1.97 -24.61
CA GLU A 100 2.78 1.74 -23.17
C GLU A 100 1.55 0.96 -22.67
N ASN A 101 1.78 0.06 -21.73
CA ASN A 101 0.69 -0.65 -21.08
C ASN A 101 -0.01 0.24 -20.03
N TYR A 102 -1.24 -0.11 -19.68
CA TYR A 102 -2.06 0.66 -18.73
C TYR A 102 -1.39 0.82 -17.37
N THR A 103 -0.66 -0.17 -16.89
CA THR A 103 0.02 -0.11 -15.60
C THR A 103 1.10 0.97 -15.58
N LEU A 104 1.83 1.13 -16.68
CA LEU A 104 2.83 2.18 -16.83
C LEU A 104 2.19 3.57 -16.92
N LEU A 105 1.08 3.72 -17.65
CA LEU A 105 0.31 4.97 -17.70
C LEU A 105 -0.20 5.37 -16.31
N HIS A 106 -0.73 4.41 -15.56
CA HIS A 106 -1.18 4.65 -14.19
C HIS A 106 -0.02 5.00 -13.24
N LEU A 107 1.17 4.44 -13.45
CA LEU A 107 2.36 4.84 -12.70
C LEU A 107 2.68 6.31 -12.94
N LYS A 108 2.65 6.78 -14.18
CA LYS A 108 2.89 8.20 -14.51
C LYS A 108 1.90 9.13 -13.80
N GLU A 109 0.62 8.75 -13.73
CA GLU A 109 -0.39 9.51 -12.98
C GLU A 109 -0.07 9.52 -11.47
N ARG A 110 0.36 8.40 -10.89
CA ARG A 110 0.74 8.34 -9.48
C ARG A 110 1.99 9.16 -9.18
N VAL A 111 2.99 9.12 -10.05
CA VAL A 111 4.20 9.96 -9.93
C VAL A 111 3.85 11.44 -9.93
N ARG A 112 2.87 11.86 -10.75
CA ARG A 112 2.36 13.23 -10.70
C ARG A 112 1.80 13.58 -9.32
N LEU A 113 1.01 12.68 -8.72
CA LEU A 113 0.48 12.87 -7.37
C LEU A 113 1.56 12.90 -6.30
N TYR A 114 2.60 12.07 -6.43
CA TYR A 114 3.74 12.12 -5.52
C TYR A 114 4.41 13.48 -5.53
N ASN A 115 4.57 14.08 -6.71
CA ASN A 115 5.10 15.44 -6.85
C ASN A 115 4.14 16.50 -6.26
N GLU A 116 2.84 16.38 -6.50
CA GLU A 116 1.81 17.30 -5.96
C GLU A 116 1.73 17.25 -4.42
N GLN A 117 2.10 16.12 -3.81
CA GLN A 117 2.09 15.91 -2.36
C GLN A 117 3.46 16.07 -1.71
N ASP A 118 4.47 16.50 -2.46
CA ASP A 118 5.87 16.61 -2.02
C ASP A 118 6.44 15.31 -1.43
N PHE A 119 6.01 14.16 -1.96
CA PHE A 119 6.57 12.88 -1.56
C PHE A 119 7.95 12.68 -2.19
N GLN A 120 8.92 12.29 -1.37
CA GLN A 120 10.22 11.85 -1.84
C GLN A 120 10.07 10.44 -2.42
N TYR A 121 10.46 10.23 -3.66
CA TYR A 121 10.39 8.91 -4.30
C TYR A 121 11.59 8.63 -5.20
N GLU A 122 11.81 7.36 -5.45
CA GLU A 122 12.82 6.84 -6.35
C GLU A 122 12.17 5.81 -7.28
N ILE A 123 12.53 5.84 -8.56
CA ILE A 123 12.08 4.82 -9.53
C ILE A 123 13.20 3.82 -9.74
N VAL A 124 12.97 2.58 -9.29
CA VAL A 124 13.95 1.49 -9.37
C VAL A 124 13.52 0.48 -10.45
N PRO A 125 14.17 0.42 -11.60
CA PRO A 125 13.89 -0.59 -12.61
C PRO A 125 14.42 -1.96 -12.16
N ILE A 126 13.53 -2.94 -12.07
CA ILE A 126 13.87 -4.32 -11.71
C ILE A 126 13.72 -5.21 -12.94
N LYS A 127 14.80 -5.85 -13.38
CA LYS A 127 14.75 -6.87 -14.43
C LYS A 127 14.46 -8.22 -13.79
N LEU A 128 13.31 -8.81 -14.11
CA LEU A 128 13.02 -10.16 -13.73
C LEU A 128 13.90 -11.12 -14.54
N LYS A 129 14.66 -11.96 -13.84
CA LYS A 129 15.37 -13.08 -14.48
C LYS A 129 14.33 -14.12 -14.89
N ARG A 130 14.36 -14.52 -16.14
CA ARG A 130 13.57 -15.64 -16.64
C ARG A 130 14.18 -16.97 -16.20
#